data_01c38cd5ab7c38a8e502e511157b7343
#
_entry.id   01c38cd5ab7c38a8e502e511157b7343
#
_cell.length_a   1.000
_cell.length_b   1.000
_cell.length_c   1.000
_cell.angle_alpha   90.00
_cell.angle_beta   90.00
_cell.angle_gamma   90.00
#
_symmetry.space_group_name_H-M   'P 1'
#
loop_
_entity.id
_entity.type
_entity.pdbx_description
1 polymer ?
#
loop_
_entity_poly.entity_id
_entity_poly.type
_entity_poly.pdbx_seq_one_letter_code
_entity_poly.pdbx_strand_id
1 'polypeptide(L)'
;MCIRDRYSVPVVVLRVPGIYGPGKLPLARLHSGAPVLAPEFSPWSNRIHAHDLVAACLAAARKVDPEPVYNVSDGHPTTMADFFFQVADLHDLPRPPTLTRDAAERQLSVEMLSYLAESKRIDNTLMKENLGVVPVYPDLASGLSALDQ
;
A
#
# COMPACT_ATOMS: atom_id res chain seq x y z
N MET A 1 5.61 -22.08 -12.69
CA MET A 1 4.64 -22.25 -13.80
C MET A 1 3.34 -21.64 -13.35
N CYS A 2 2.85 -20.59 -14.00
CA CYS A 2 1.64 -19.85 -13.64
C CYS A 2 0.39 -20.62 -14.09
N ILE A 3 -0.74 -20.46 -13.40
CA ILE A 3 -2.03 -21.05 -13.81
C ILE A 3 -2.38 -20.66 -15.25
N ARG A 4 -2.13 -19.41 -15.63
CA ARG A 4 -2.29 -18.88 -16.99
C ARG A 4 -1.59 -19.76 -18.04
N ASP A 5 -0.33 -20.12 -17.78
CA ASP A 5 0.49 -20.85 -18.73
C ASP A 5 0.08 -22.35 -18.80
N ARG A 6 -0.45 -22.86 -17.69
CA ARG A 6 -0.83 -24.29 -17.59
C ARG A 6 -2.16 -24.61 -18.25
N TYR A 7 -3.12 -23.68 -18.21
CA TYR A 7 -4.50 -23.94 -18.62
C TYR A 7 -4.99 -23.07 -19.77
N SER A 8 -4.12 -22.20 -20.32
CA SER A 8 -4.47 -21.23 -21.38
C SER A 8 -5.73 -20.39 -21.05
N VAL A 9 -5.91 -20.10 -19.76
CA VAL A 9 -7.04 -19.29 -19.28
C VAL A 9 -6.66 -17.81 -19.37
N PRO A 10 -7.53 -16.93 -19.87
CA PRO A 10 -7.33 -15.49 -19.80
C PRO A 10 -7.16 -15.05 -18.33
N VAL A 11 -6.05 -14.42 -18.02
CA VAL A 11 -5.74 -13.96 -16.67
C VAL A 11 -5.26 -12.52 -16.71
N VAL A 12 -5.85 -11.67 -15.89
CA VAL A 12 -5.38 -10.31 -15.60
C VAL A 12 -4.69 -10.30 -14.27
N VAL A 13 -3.49 -9.76 -14.22
CA VAL A 13 -2.72 -9.63 -12.98
C VAL A 13 -2.87 -8.21 -12.43
N LEU A 14 -3.39 -8.08 -11.23
CA LEU A 14 -3.40 -6.82 -10.48
C LEU A 14 -2.23 -6.83 -9.48
N ARG A 15 -1.27 -5.94 -9.68
CA ARG A 15 -0.19 -5.71 -8.73
C ARG A 15 -0.66 -4.72 -7.67
N VAL A 16 -0.98 -5.24 -6.49
CA VAL A 16 -1.61 -4.49 -5.41
C VAL A 16 -0.56 -4.19 -4.33
N PRO A 17 -0.39 -2.92 -3.92
CA PRO A 17 0.48 -2.52 -2.83
C PRO A 17 -0.20 -2.73 -1.47
N GLY A 18 0.23 -1.97 -0.45
CA GLY A 18 -0.40 -2.01 0.86
C GLY A 18 -1.87 -1.61 0.82
N ILE A 19 -2.75 -2.52 1.21
CA ILE A 19 -4.19 -2.26 1.29
C ILE A 19 -4.51 -1.66 2.66
N TYR A 20 -5.26 -0.56 2.67
CA TYR A 20 -5.78 0.04 3.91
C TYR A 20 -7.29 0.28 3.80
N GLY A 21 -7.93 0.56 4.93
CA GLY A 21 -9.37 0.76 5.03
C GLY A 21 -9.95 0.17 6.32
N PRO A 22 -11.27 0.02 6.43
CA PRO A 22 -11.91 -0.51 7.63
C PRO A 22 -11.32 -1.85 8.06
N GLY A 23 -10.88 -1.96 9.32
CA GLY A 23 -10.31 -3.19 9.89
C GLY A 23 -8.94 -3.60 9.34
N LYS A 24 -8.26 -2.73 8.55
CA LYS A 24 -6.96 -3.04 7.92
C LYS A 24 -5.84 -2.07 8.33
N LEU A 25 -6.09 -1.23 9.32
CA LEU A 25 -5.06 -0.37 9.87
C LEU A 25 -4.13 -1.15 10.82
N PRO A 26 -2.84 -0.79 10.91
CA PRO A 26 -1.85 -1.50 11.72
C PRO A 26 -1.91 -1.13 13.21
N LEU A 27 -3.11 -1.05 13.79
CA LEU A 27 -3.33 -0.60 15.16
C LEU A 27 -2.60 -1.46 16.20
N ALA A 28 -2.59 -2.80 16.01
CA ALA A 28 -1.88 -3.70 16.91
C ALA A 28 -0.37 -3.39 16.98
N ARG A 29 0.24 -3.02 15.85
CA ARG A 29 1.64 -2.62 15.79
C ARG A 29 1.87 -1.27 16.49
N LEU A 30 0.96 -0.31 16.33
CA LEU A 30 1.03 0.97 17.02
C LEU A 30 0.90 0.79 18.54
N HIS A 31 -0.09 0.02 19.00
CA HIS A 31 -0.25 -0.28 20.42
C HIS A 31 0.96 -1.01 21.04
N SER A 32 1.67 -1.83 20.28
CA SER A 32 2.88 -2.50 20.78
C SER A 32 4.09 -1.57 20.92
N GLY A 33 4.00 -0.33 20.42
CA GLY A 33 5.12 0.61 20.39
C GLY A 33 6.28 0.16 19.50
N ALA A 34 6.03 -0.74 18.54
CA ALA A 34 7.06 -1.22 17.64
C ALA A 34 7.64 -0.07 16.79
N PRO A 35 8.97 0.09 16.76
CA PRO A 35 9.59 1.21 16.10
C PRO A 35 9.46 1.15 14.58
N VAL A 36 9.60 2.33 13.94
CA VAL A 36 9.71 2.50 12.48
C VAL A 36 11.04 3.18 12.15
N LEU A 37 11.47 3.10 10.90
CA LEU A 37 12.61 3.91 10.45
C LEU A 37 12.26 5.40 10.52
N ALA A 38 13.24 6.21 10.91
CA ALA A 38 13.08 7.66 10.90
C ALA A 38 12.73 8.15 9.47
N PRO A 39 11.94 9.24 9.33
CA PRO A 39 11.38 9.67 8.05
C PRO A 39 12.43 9.79 6.93
N GLU A 40 13.63 10.28 7.25
CA GLU A 40 14.75 10.46 6.32
C GLU A 40 15.32 9.14 5.78
N PHE A 41 15.10 8.02 6.47
CA PHE A 41 15.53 6.67 6.08
C PHE A 41 14.38 5.78 5.65
N SER A 42 13.15 6.26 5.80
CA SER A 42 11.95 5.46 5.58
C SER A 42 11.70 5.23 4.09
N PRO A 43 11.49 3.97 3.66
CA PRO A 43 11.26 3.67 2.26
C PRO A 43 9.93 4.24 1.76
N TRP A 44 9.93 4.61 0.49
CA TRP A 44 8.68 4.89 -0.23
C TRP A 44 7.86 3.63 -0.38
N SER A 45 6.59 3.76 -0.12
CA SER A 45 5.61 2.70 -0.31
C SER A 45 4.35 3.24 -0.96
N ASN A 46 3.56 2.34 -1.53
CA ASN A 46 2.33 2.69 -2.21
C ASN A 46 1.16 2.07 -1.46
N ARG A 47 -0.02 2.65 -1.66
CA ARG A 47 -1.25 2.22 -0.98
C ARG A 47 -2.40 2.16 -1.97
N ILE A 48 -3.44 1.48 -1.55
CA ILE A 48 -4.77 1.51 -2.16
C ILE A 48 -5.82 1.34 -1.07
N HIS A 49 -6.84 2.17 -1.09
CA HIS A 49 -7.98 1.96 -0.22
C HIS A 49 -8.76 0.71 -0.65
N ALA A 50 -9.28 -0.07 0.30
CA ALA A 50 -9.99 -1.32 0.00
C ALA A 50 -11.18 -1.12 -0.96
N HIS A 51 -11.90 -0.01 -0.85
CA HIS A 51 -12.97 0.36 -1.77
C HIS A 51 -12.49 0.48 -3.22
N ASP A 52 -11.38 1.20 -3.43
CA ASP A 52 -10.84 1.43 -4.78
C ASP A 52 -10.22 0.17 -5.39
N LEU A 53 -9.67 -0.71 -4.54
CA LEU A 53 -9.23 -2.03 -4.96
C LEU A 53 -10.40 -2.86 -5.49
N VAL A 54 -11.54 -2.84 -4.81
CA VAL A 54 -12.76 -3.53 -5.28
C VAL A 54 -13.19 -2.98 -6.64
N ALA A 55 -13.20 -1.65 -6.81
CA ALA A 55 -13.52 -1.03 -8.09
C ALA A 55 -12.56 -1.49 -9.20
N ALA A 56 -11.26 -1.55 -8.93
CA ALA A 56 -10.26 -2.03 -9.89
C ALA A 56 -10.46 -3.52 -10.24
N CYS A 57 -10.76 -4.37 -9.27
CA CYS A 57 -11.06 -5.79 -9.51
C CYS A 57 -12.29 -5.97 -10.42
N LEU A 58 -13.37 -5.24 -10.14
CA LEU A 58 -14.60 -5.29 -10.93
C LEU A 58 -14.39 -4.76 -12.35
N ALA A 59 -13.63 -3.67 -12.50
CA ALA A 59 -13.31 -3.11 -13.80
C ALA A 59 -12.47 -4.10 -14.64
N ALA A 60 -11.43 -4.68 -14.05
CA ALA A 60 -10.60 -5.68 -14.72
C ALA A 60 -11.39 -6.92 -15.15
N ALA A 61 -12.32 -7.40 -14.29
CA ALA A 61 -13.16 -8.56 -14.60
C ALA A 61 -14.17 -8.31 -15.73
N ARG A 62 -14.58 -7.04 -15.95
CA ARG A 62 -15.55 -6.66 -16.96
C ARG A 62 -14.92 -6.15 -18.25
N LYS A 63 -13.64 -5.86 -18.24
CA LYS A 63 -12.92 -5.28 -19.38
C LYS A 63 -12.88 -6.28 -20.53
N VAL A 64 -13.35 -5.83 -21.68
CA VAL A 64 -13.14 -6.55 -22.95
C VAL A 64 -11.72 -6.23 -23.40
N ASP A 65 -10.92 -7.25 -23.67
CA ASP A 65 -9.53 -7.12 -24.08
C ASP A 65 -8.66 -6.31 -23.07
N PRO A 66 -8.51 -6.81 -21.85
CA PRO A 66 -7.70 -6.13 -20.82
C PRO A 66 -6.20 -6.29 -21.10
N GLU A 67 -5.42 -5.33 -20.63
CA GLU A 67 -3.99 -5.52 -20.54
C GLU A 67 -3.64 -6.66 -19.54
N PRO A 68 -2.53 -7.37 -19.74
CA PRO A 68 -2.21 -8.54 -18.92
C PRO A 68 -1.86 -8.20 -17.48
N VAL A 69 -1.44 -6.95 -17.20
CA VAL A 69 -0.98 -6.52 -15.88
C VAL A 69 -1.34 -5.06 -15.61
N TYR A 70 -1.89 -4.78 -14.44
CA TYR A 70 -2.13 -3.42 -13.95
C TYR A 70 -1.49 -3.21 -12.60
N ASN A 71 -0.86 -2.06 -12.39
CA ASN A 71 -0.52 -1.57 -11.07
C ASN A 71 -1.73 -0.85 -10.48
N VAL A 72 -2.18 -1.29 -9.30
CA VAL A 72 -3.40 -0.78 -8.66
C VAL A 72 -3.02 -0.02 -7.40
N SER A 73 -2.97 1.31 -7.46
CA SER A 73 -2.63 2.19 -6.34
C SER A 73 -3.41 3.49 -6.38
N ASP A 74 -3.41 4.24 -5.28
CA ASP A 74 -3.98 5.59 -5.21
C ASP A 74 -3.23 6.60 -6.10
N GLY A 75 -1.95 6.35 -6.37
CA GLY A 75 -1.08 7.22 -7.18
C GLY A 75 -0.31 8.26 -6.37
N HIS A 76 -0.46 8.25 -5.04
CA HIS A 76 0.25 9.15 -4.12
C HIS A 76 1.11 8.34 -3.13
N PRO A 77 2.32 7.93 -3.53
CA PRO A 77 3.18 7.18 -2.63
C PRO A 77 3.56 8.02 -1.41
N THR A 78 3.54 7.38 -0.24
CA THR A 78 3.99 7.95 1.04
C THR A 78 5.13 7.12 1.59
N THR A 79 5.90 7.66 2.54
CA THR A 79 6.85 6.82 3.25
C THR A 79 6.15 5.87 4.22
N MET A 80 6.85 4.82 4.62
CA MET A 80 6.33 3.90 5.63
C MET A 80 6.14 4.63 6.98
N ALA A 81 7.05 5.54 7.34
CA ALA A 81 6.94 6.35 8.56
C ALA A 81 5.69 7.24 8.52
N ASP A 82 5.47 7.97 7.40
CA ASP A 82 4.29 8.83 7.25
C ASP A 82 2.98 8.06 7.42
N PHE A 83 2.91 6.85 6.86
CA PHE A 83 1.74 6.00 7.04
C PHE A 83 1.44 5.72 8.50
N PHE A 84 2.46 5.27 9.26
CA PHE A 84 2.27 4.98 10.68
C PHE A 84 1.95 6.22 11.51
N PHE A 85 2.56 7.36 11.17
CA PHE A 85 2.29 8.62 11.86
C PHE A 85 0.87 9.11 11.62
N GLN A 86 0.39 9.10 10.36
CA GLN A 86 -0.97 9.51 10.05
C GLN A 86 -2.01 8.60 10.69
N VAL A 87 -1.77 7.28 10.72
CA VAL A 87 -2.68 6.34 11.41
C VAL A 87 -2.66 6.55 12.93
N ALA A 88 -1.50 6.84 13.52
CA ALA A 88 -1.40 7.13 14.96
C ALA A 88 -2.16 8.42 15.30
N ASP A 89 -1.94 9.48 14.52
CA ASP A 89 -2.60 10.77 14.71
C ASP A 89 -4.13 10.65 14.59
N LEU A 90 -4.63 9.89 13.60
CA LEU A 90 -6.06 9.66 13.41
C LEU A 90 -6.74 9.00 14.63
N HIS A 91 -6.03 8.11 15.31
CA HIS A 91 -6.58 7.35 16.43
C HIS A 91 -6.11 7.87 17.80
N ASP A 92 -5.61 9.11 17.87
CA ASP A 92 -5.07 9.71 19.11
C ASP A 92 -4.06 8.80 19.83
N LEU A 93 -3.30 8.01 19.06
CA LEU A 93 -2.24 7.14 19.57
C LEU A 93 -0.88 7.85 19.53
N PRO A 94 0.04 7.51 20.45
CA PRO A 94 1.39 8.01 20.35
C PRO A 94 2.04 7.53 19.05
N ARG A 95 2.73 8.43 18.36
CA ARG A 95 3.51 8.05 17.19
C ARG A 95 4.58 7.04 17.59
N PRO A 96 4.84 6.01 16.77
CA PRO A 96 5.84 5.01 17.08
C PRO A 96 7.24 5.63 17.19
N PRO A 97 8.12 5.11 18.08
CA PRO A 97 9.50 5.54 18.16
C PRO A 97 10.22 5.30 16.82
N THR A 98 11.19 6.15 16.53
CA THR A 98 11.94 6.06 15.28
C THR A 98 13.35 5.49 15.49
N LEU A 99 13.83 4.74 14.51
CA LEU A 99 15.18 4.20 14.48
C LEU A 99 16.00 4.87 13.36
N THR A 100 17.25 5.19 13.68
CA THR A 100 18.24 5.46 12.63
C THR A 100 18.56 4.17 11.88
N ARG A 101 19.22 4.27 10.72
CA ARG A 101 19.61 3.11 9.92
C ARG A 101 20.49 2.15 10.72
N ASP A 102 21.51 2.68 11.41
CA ASP A 102 22.43 1.88 12.23
C ASP A 102 21.73 1.18 13.41
N ALA A 103 20.74 1.84 14.02
CA ALA A 103 19.96 1.24 15.10
C ALA A 103 19.05 0.12 14.55
N ALA A 104 18.46 0.32 13.37
CA ALA A 104 17.63 -0.69 12.72
C ALA A 104 18.45 -1.95 12.35
N GLU A 105 19.66 -1.78 11.81
CA GLU A 105 20.56 -2.90 11.47
C GLU A 105 20.92 -3.76 12.69
N ARG A 106 20.96 -3.15 13.88
CA ARG A 106 21.25 -3.88 15.15
C ARG A 106 20.02 -4.51 15.79
N GLN A 107 18.82 -4.02 15.51
CA GLN A 107 17.62 -4.39 16.26
C GLN A 107 16.61 -5.19 15.44
N LEU A 108 16.64 -5.08 14.11
CA LEU A 108 15.67 -5.72 13.24
C LEU A 108 16.23 -7.01 12.63
N SER A 109 15.33 -7.93 12.30
CA SER A 109 15.72 -9.15 11.59
C SER A 109 16.18 -8.86 10.16
N VAL A 110 16.95 -9.79 9.59
CA VAL A 110 17.44 -9.69 8.20
C VAL A 110 16.27 -9.58 7.20
N GLU A 111 15.18 -10.30 7.45
CA GLU A 111 13.97 -10.26 6.62
C GLU A 111 13.31 -8.88 6.66
N MET A 112 13.25 -8.28 7.87
CA MET A 112 12.69 -6.93 8.04
C MET A 112 13.58 -5.88 7.37
N LEU A 113 14.89 -5.99 7.49
CA LEU A 113 15.84 -5.10 6.82
C LEU A 113 15.73 -5.22 5.29
N SER A 114 15.61 -6.44 4.77
CA SER A 114 15.38 -6.68 3.35
C SER A 114 14.08 -6.03 2.87
N TYR A 115 12.99 -6.17 3.64
CA TYR A 115 11.72 -5.52 3.35
C TYR A 115 11.83 -3.99 3.33
N LEU A 116 12.53 -3.40 4.32
CA LEU A 116 12.74 -1.97 4.43
C LEU A 116 13.75 -1.41 3.40
N ALA A 117 14.55 -2.26 2.76
CA ALA A 117 15.42 -1.85 1.66
C ALA A 117 14.63 -1.63 0.35
N GLU A 118 13.41 -2.15 0.25
CA GLU A 118 12.56 -1.95 -0.90
C GLU A 118 11.88 -0.57 -0.85
N SER A 119 12.34 0.35 -1.68
CA SER A 119 11.73 1.69 -1.85
C SER A 119 11.19 1.82 -3.27
N LYS A 120 9.87 1.93 -3.40
CA LYS A 120 9.19 1.91 -4.71
C LYS A 120 8.12 3.00 -4.78
N ARG A 121 8.05 3.64 -5.93
CA ARG A 121 6.91 4.47 -6.35
C ARG A 121 6.38 3.89 -7.65
N ILE A 122 5.15 3.39 -7.62
CA ILE A 122 4.53 2.74 -8.77
C ILE A 122 3.61 3.69 -9.51
N ASP A 123 3.62 3.57 -10.82
CA ASP A 123 2.73 4.29 -11.71
C ASP A 123 1.42 3.51 -11.89
N ASN A 124 0.28 4.20 -11.75
CA ASN A 124 -1.07 3.65 -11.91
C ASN A 124 -1.79 4.20 -13.15
N THR A 125 -1.07 4.86 -14.07
CA THR A 125 -1.65 5.47 -15.27
C THR A 125 -2.47 4.47 -16.07
N LEU A 126 -1.96 3.26 -16.28
CA LEU A 126 -2.67 2.23 -17.04
C LEU A 126 -3.99 1.80 -16.36
N MET A 127 -4.07 1.78 -15.03
CA MET A 127 -5.31 1.55 -14.31
C MET A 127 -6.33 2.66 -14.60
N LYS A 128 -5.90 3.92 -14.57
CA LYS A 128 -6.78 5.07 -14.83
C LYS A 128 -7.25 5.12 -16.29
N GLU A 129 -6.33 5.01 -17.22
CA GLU A 129 -6.61 5.24 -18.64
C GLU A 129 -7.25 4.02 -19.32
N ASN A 130 -6.81 2.83 -19.01
CA ASN A 130 -7.31 1.62 -19.65
C ASN A 130 -8.47 0.97 -18.90
N LEU A 131 -8.41 0.81 -17.58
CA LEU A 131 -9.54 0.30 -16.80
C LEU A 131 -10.59 1.36 -16.48
N GLY A 132 -10.27 2.65 -16.62
CA GLY A 132 -11.18 3.75 -16.29
C GLY A 132 -11.41 3.90 -14.78
N VAL A 133 -10.50 3.39 -13.95
CA VAL A 133 -10.62 3.45 -12.50
C VAL A 133 -9.84 4.63 -11.95
N VAL A 134 -10.59 5.63 -11.50
CA VAL A 134 -10.04 6.78 -10.78
C VAL A 134 -10.30 6.55 -9.29
N PRO A 135 -9.28 6.51 -8.42
CA PRO A 135 -9.47 6.31 -6.99
C PRO A 135 -10.39 7.36 -6.37
N VAL A 136 -11.36 6.91 -5.59
CA VAL A 136 -12.22 7.78 -4.77
C VAL A 136 -11.40 8.37 -3.62
N TYR A 137 -10.43 7.59 -3.13
CA TYR A 137 -9.47 8.00 -2.12
C TYR A 137 -8.09 8.15 -2.77
N PRO A 138 -7.82 9.33 -3.39
CA PRO A 138 -6.63 9.53 -4.22
C PRO A 138 -5.33 9.63 -3.42
N ASP A 139 -5.42 9.76 -2.10
CA ASP A 139 -4.28 9.82 -1.19
C ASP A 139 -4.63 9.22 0.18
N LEU A 140 -3.61 9.02 0.99
CA LEU A 140 -3.76 8.43 2.32
C LEU A 140 -4.63 9.29 3.25
N ALA A 141 -4.48 10.61 3.21
CA ALA A 141 -5.21 11.51 4.10
C ALA A 141 -6.72 11.46 3.84
N SER A 142 -7.13 11.51 2.57
CA SER A 142 -8.55 11.40 2.18
C SER A 142 -9.14 10.04 2.58
N GLY A 143 -8.39 8.96 2.39
CA GLY A 143 -8.84 7.62 2.75
C GLY A 143 -8.94 7.40 4.26
N LEU A 144 -8.01 7.95 5.05
CA LEU A 144 -8.05 7.87 6.51
C LEU A 144 -9.19 8.72 7.08
N SER A 145 -9.40 9.94 6.60
CA SER A 145 -10.49 10.81 7.04
C SER A 145 -11.88 10.20 6.82
N ALA A 146 -12.03 9.32 5.84
CA ALA A 146 -13.27 8.59 5.60
C ALA A 146 -13.51 7.45 6.61
N LEU A 147 -12.51 7.05 7.37
CA LEU A 147 -12.63 6.01 8.40
C LEU A 147 -13.03 6.54 9.78
N ASP A 148 -13.00 7.86 9.93
CA ASP A 148 -13.31 8.56 11.19
C ASP A 148 -14.81 8.91 11.30
N GLN A 149 -15.62 8.51 10.32
CA GLN A 149 -17.08 8.73 10.23
C GLN A 149 -17.86 7.46 10.58
#